data_090becd99a0044f7e03ef72b6fac40a6
#
_entry.id   090becd99a0044f7e03ef72b6fac40a6
#
_cell.length_a   1.000
_cell.length_b   1.000
_cell.length_c   1.000
_cell.angle_alpha   90.00
_cell.angle_beta   90.00
_cell.angle_gamma   90.00
#
_symmetry.space_group_name_H-M   'P 1'
#
loop_
_entity.id
_entity.type
_entity.pdbx_description
1 polymer ?
#
loop_
_entity_poly.entity_id
_entity_poly.type
_entity_poly.pdbx_seq_one_letter_code
_entity_poly.pdbx_strand_id
1 'polypeptide(L)' 'MSADTPTLTLKSGEEYIELYKVLKVQGMMSAGGEAKHVISEGQVTVNGEVETRKRKKVVAGEVVSFNGESVKIVAE' A
#
# COMPACT_ATOMS: atom_id res chain seq x y z
N MET A 1 7.01 -6.14 22.72
CA MET A 1 6.62 -6.27 21.33
C MET A 1 6.80 -4.97 20.55
N SER A 2 7.39 -5.08 19.43
CA SER A 2 7.57 -3.92 18.60
C SER A 2 6.25 -3.51 17.95
N ALA A 3 5.98 -2.22 17.96
CA ALA A 3 4.83 -1.69 17.29
C ALA A 3 5.23 -1.00 15.99
N ASP A 4 6.46 -1.24 15.56
CA ASP A 4 6.97 -0.54 14.39
C ASP A 4 6.28 -1.04 13.13
N THR A 5 5.51 -0.16 12.51
CA THR A 5 4.91 -0.43 11.23
C THR A 5 5.87 0.08 10.16
N PRO A 6 6.21 -0.77 9.18
CA PRO A 6 7.04 -0.28 8.08
C PRO A 6 6.41 0.94 7.43
N THR A 7 7.25 1.85 6.98
CA THR A 7 6.77 3.05 6.32
C THR A 7 7.30 3.11 4.90
N LEU A 8 6.53 3.75 4.02
CA LEU A 8 6.94 4.04 2.66
C LEU A 8 6.86 5.55 2.50
N THR A 9 8.01 6.17 2.23
CA THR A 9 8.09 7.62 2.14
C THR A 9 7.87 8.08 0.70
N LEU A 10 6.93 9.00 0.53
CA LEU A 10 6.72 9.65 -0.76
C LEU A 10 7.91 10.55 -1.04
N LYS A 11 8.38 10.56 -2.28
CA LYS A 11 9.48 11.43 -2.65
C LYS A 11 9.03 12.87 -2.72
N SER A 12 9.98 13.77 -2.60
CA SER A 12 9.70 15.19 -2.72
C SER A 12 8.97 15.48 -4.03
N GLY A 13 7.86 16.18 -3.93
CA GLY A 13 7.04 16.48 -5.10
C GLY A 13 5.94 15.46 -5.40
N GLU A 14 5.98 14.30 -4.75
CA GLU A 14 4.94 13.31 -4.93
C GLU A 14 3.81 13.56 -3.94
N GLU A 15 2.58 13.51 -4.43
CA GLU A 15 1.40 13.71 -3.58
C GLU A 15 0.73 12.40 -3.21
N TYR A 16 1.02 11.33 -3.95
CA TYR A 16 0.40 10.04 -3.72
C TYR A 16 1.23 8.95 -4.37
N ILE A 17 0.88 7.70 -4.03
CA ILE A 17 1.42 6.53 -4.72
C ILE A 17 0.23 5.62 -5.04
N GLU A 18 0.22 5.02 -6.21
CA GLU A 18 -0.87 4.12 -6.58
C GLU A 18 -0.80 2.84 -5.74
N LEU A 19 -1.97 2.33 -5.35
CA LEU A 19 -2.07 1.22 -4.42
C LEU A 19 -1.25 -0.01 -4.85
N TYR A 20 -1.32 -0.41 -6.11
CA TYR A 20 -0.58 -1.59 -6.55
C TYR A 20 0.94 -1.39 -6.42
N LYS A 21 1.40 -0.16 -6.54
CA LYS A 21 2.81 0.14 -6.40
C LYS A 21 3.28 0.02 -4.96
N VAL A 22 2.39 0.30 -4.01
CA VAL A 22 2.73 0.14 -2.60
C VAL A 22 3.10 -1.32 -2.32
N LEU A 23 2.29 -2.25 -2.80
CA LEU A 23 2.54 -3.67 -2.59
C LEU A 23 3.83 -4.10 -3.27
N LYS A 24 4.10 -3.59 -4.45
CA LYS A 24 5.29 -3.96 -5.21
C LYS A 24 6.55 -3.40 -4.56
N VAL A 25 6.54 -2.13 -4.17
CA VAL A 25 7.71 -1.47 -3.61
C VAL A 25 8.07 -2.06 -2.25
N GLN A 26 7.07 -2.45 -1.46
CA GLN A 26 7.31 -3.03 -0.14
C GLN A 26 7.69 -4.50 -0.18
N GLY A 27 7.78 -5.08 -1.37
CA GLY A 27 8.16 -6.48 -1.49
C GLY A 27 7.06 -7.45 -1.11
N MET A 28 5.83 -6.97 -0.96
CA MET A 28 4.70 -7.85 -0.67
C MET A 28 4.32 -8.67 -1.88
N MET A 29 4.61 -8.14 -3.07
CA MET A 29 4.35 -8.80 -4.34
C MET A 29 5.58 -8.66 -5.21
N SER A 30 5.90 -9.72 -5.97
CA SER A 30 7.05 -9.69 -6.86
C SER A 30 6.73 -9.05 -8.20
N ALA A 31 5.47 -8.95 -8.57
CA ALA A 31 5.08 -8.39 -9.86
C ALA A 31 3.84 -7.52 -9.73
N GLY A 32 3.79 -6.47 -10.56
CA GLY A 32 2.64 -5.57 -10.55
C GLY A 32 1.34 -6.25 -10.93
N GLY A 33 1.39 -7.26 -11.78
CA GLY A 33 0.19 -8.01 -12.16
C GLY A 33 -0.42 -8.76 -10.98
N GLU A 34 0.43 -9.35 -10.14
CA GLU A 34 -0.06 -10.01 -8.93
C GLU A 34 -0.67 -9.00 -7.96
N ALA A 35 -0.02 -7.85 -7.81
CA ALA A 35 -0.53 -6.82 -6.92
C ALA A 35 -1.91 -6.37 -7.37
N LYS A 36 -2.08 -6.16 -8.66
CA LYS A 36 -3.39 -5.74 -9.19
C LYS A 36 -4.45 -6.81 -8.97
N HIS A 37 -4.05 -8.08 -9.10
CA HIS A 37 -4.98 -9.19 -8.91
C HIS A 37 -5.48 -9.26 -7.48
N VAL A 38 -4.59 -9.22 -6.48
CA VAL A 38 -5.01 -9.33 -5.08
C VAL A 38 -5.85 -8.13 -4.65
N ILE A 39 -5.58 -6.95 -5.21
CA ILE A 39 -6.40 -5.78 -4.93
C ILE A 39 -7.82 -6.00 -5.46
N SER A 40 -7.95 -6.46 -6.69
CA SER A 40 -9.28 -6.66 -7.28
C SER A 40 -10.05 -7.79 -6.59
N GLU A 41 -9.34 -8.71 -5.93
CA GLU A 41 -9.96 -9.79 -5.17
C GLU A 41 -10.42 -9.35 -3.77
N GLY A 42 -10.17 -8.11 -3.39
CA GLY A 42 -10.58 -7.61 -2.09
C GLY A 42 -9.69 -8.04 -0.95
N GLN A 43 -8.44 -8.42 -1.24
CA GLN A 43 -7.52 -8.89 -0.21
C GLN A 43 -6.68 -7.78 0.41
N VAL A 44 -6.83 -6.55 -0.10
CA VAL A 44 -6.04 -5.41 0.36
C VAL A 44 -6.96 -4.39 1.03
N THR A 45 -6.50 -3.84 2.15
CA THR A 45 -7.25 -2.78 2.82
C THR A 45 -6.43 -1.51 2.87
N VAL A 46 -7.14 -0.39 2.88
CA VAL A 46 -6.55 0.93 3.10
C VAL A 46 -7.27 1.51 4.30
N ASN A 47 -6.54 1.84 5.35
CA ASN A 47 -7.11 2.32 6.61
C ASN A 47 -8.16 1.38 7.17
N GLY A 48 -7.96 0.07 6.99
CA GLY A 48 -8.85 -0.95 7.52
C GLY A 48 -10.06 -1.28 6.65
N GLU A 49 -10.21 -0.62 5.52
CA GLU A 49 -11.34 -0.85 4.61
C GLU A 49 -10.87 -1.50 3.33
N VAL A 50 -11.61 -2.48 2.86
CA VAL A 50 -11.28 -3.18 1.62
C VAL A 50 -11.27 -2.19 0.46
N GLU A 51 -10.20 -2.24 -0.33
CA GLU A 51 -10.06 -1.40 -1.50
C GLU A 51 -9.80 -2.29 -2.71
N THR A 52 -10.64 -2.17 -3.73
CA THR A 52 -10.50 -3.00 -4.93
C THR A 52 -9.99 -2.21 -6.14
N ARG A 53 -9.82 -0.91 -6.00
CA ARG A 53 -9.29 -0.10 -7.09
C ARG A 53 -7.77 -0.21 -7.12
N LYS A 54 -7.26 -0.74 -8.20
CA LYS A 54 -5.82 -1.01 -8.33
C LYS A 54 -4.98 0.25 -8.31
N ARG A 55 -5.51 1.32 -8.86
CA ARG A 55 -4.79 2.59 -8.98
C ARG A 55 -5.31 3.64 -8.02
N LYS A 56 -5.90 3.20 -6.91
CA LYS A 56 -6.28 4.16 -5.89
C LYS A 56 -5.08 4.99 -5.47
N LYS A 57 -5.27 6.29 -5.40
CA LYS A 57 -4.23 7.21 -4.95
C LYS A 57 -4.12 7.16 -3.45
N VAL A 58 -3.01 6.62 -2.96
CA VAL A 58 -2.75 6.49 -1.54
C VAL A 58 -1.86 7.64 -1.12
N VAL A 59 -2.29 8.37 -0.09
CA VAL A 59 -1.61 9.59 0.34
C VAL A 59 -0.97 9.40 1.71
N ALA A 60 -0.12 10.35 2.09
CA ALA A 60 0.54 10.32 3.40
C ALA A 60 -0.48 10.22 4.51
N GLY A 61 -0.19 9.39 5.49
CA GLY A 61 -1.07 9.14 6.62
C GLY A 61 -1.94 7.90 6.47
N GLU A 62 -2.03 7.35 5.27
CA GLU A 62 -2.84 6.15 5.05
C GLU A 62 -2.02 4.90 5.30
N VAL A 63 -2.69 3.84 5.75
CA VAL A 63 -2.07 2.55 6.04
C VAL A 63 -2.64 1.51 5.10
N VAL A 64 -1.76 0.84 4.38
CA VAL A 64 -2.13 -0.23 3.46
C VAL A 64 -1.80 -1.56 4.12
N SER A 65 -2.75 -2.50 4.10
CA SER A 65 -2.54 -3.82 4.70
C SER A 65 -2.88 -4.92 3.71
N PHE A 66 -2.07 -5.96 3.74
CA PHE A 66 -2.27 -7.14 2.92
C PHE A 66 -1.62 -8.34 3.61
N ASN A 67 -2.37 -9.43 3.71
CA ASN A 67 -1.84 -10.70 4.20
C ASN A 67 -1.15 -10.58 5.57
N GLY A 68 -1.74 -9.79 6.47
CA GLY A 68 -1.20 -9.62 7.82
C GLY A 68 -0.06 -8.61 7.92
N GLU A 69 0.36 -8.04 6.82
CA GLU A 69 1.41 -7.03 6.80
C GLU A 69 0.81 -5.66 6.51
N SER A 70 1.39 -4.65 7.12
CA SER A 70 0.91 -3.27 6.95
C SER A 70 2.07 -2.35 6.61
N VAL A 71 1.78 -1.30 5.87
CA VAL A 71 2.74 -0.25 5.60
C VAL A 71 2.04 1.10 5.68
N LYS A 72 2.68 2.04 6.35
CA LYS A 72 2.14 3.40 6.47
C LYS A 72 2.83 4.31 5.45
N ILE A 73 2.03 5.07 4.73
CA ILE A 73 2.57 6.03 3.77
C ILE A 73 2.87 7.33 4.51
N VAL A 74 4.07 7.85 4.32
CA VAL A 74 4.48 9.09 4.99
C VAL A 74 5.05 10.05 3.96
N ALA A 75 4.96 11.34 4.26
CA ALA A 75 5.53 12.36 3.40
C ALA A 75 7.00 12.57 3.76
N GLU A 76 7.78 12.92 2.76
CA GLU A 76 9.21 13.22 2.95
C GLU A 76 9.39 14.49 3.79
#